data_f69b773cda8f9ac2a74aa9673de8f927
#
_entry.id   f69b773cda8f9ac2a74aa9673de8f927
#
_cell.length_a   1.000
_cell.length_b   1.000
_cell.length_c   1.000
_cell.angle_alpha   90.00
_cell.angle_beta   90.00
_cell.angle_gamma   90.00
#
_symmetry.space_group_name_H-M   'P 1'
#
loop_
_entity.id
_entity.type
_entity.pdbx_description
1 polymer ?
#
loop_
_entity_poly.entity_id
_entity_poly.type
_entity_poly.pdbx_seq_one_letter_code
_entity_poly.pdbx_strand_id
1 'polypeptide(L)'
;MTEAVLYDAAGPRGRRRILIGSLVAVALVALVVGAAVARLAANGAFEAERWRVLTQGDLQRLLGRGLAATLRAALLAMVLAMAVGGLLAVARLSRRRWLAMPAGAWVELFRGLPLLLLILFIFLGLPAAGVTVSTFWALVAGLTLYNSAVIGEIFRAGILSLPKGQTEAAYSIGLRRGQTLRLILIPQAIRRMLPALISQLVT
;
A
#
# COMPACT_ATOMS: atom_id res chain seq x y z
N MET A 1 -27.90 18.41 17.02
CA MET A 1 -27.96 17.75 18.35
C MET A 1 -28.02 16.21 18.19
N THR A 2 -27.11 15.56 17.45
CA THR A 2 -27.17 14.11 17.17
C THR A 2 -25.81 13.40 17.25
N GLU A 3 -24.74 14.07 17.68
CA GLU A 3 -23.42 13.45 17.81
C GLU A 3 -23.10 12.85 19.19
N ALA A 4 -23.94 13.10 20.22
CA ALA A 4 -23.66 12.67 21.59
C ALA A 4 -24.00 11.18 21.87
N VAL A 5 -24.73 10.50 20.99
CA VAL A 5 -25.23 9.13 21.25
C VAL A 5 -24.16 8.04 21.02
N LEU A 6 -23.11 8.31 20.24
CA LEU A 6 -22.06 7.33 19.91
C LEU A 6 -20.90 7.31 20.92
N TYR A 7 -20.81 8.29 21.83
CA TYR A 7 -19.73 8.44 22.81
C TYR A 7 -20.24 8.69 24.22
N ASP A 8 -21.29 7.96 24.62
CA ASP A 8 -21.74 8.05 26.01
C ASP A 8 -20.65 7.50 26.94
N ALA A 9 -20.05 8.40 27.73
CA ALA A 9 -18.99 8.02 28.66
C ALA A 9 -19.54 7.00 29.63
N ALA A 10 -18.89 5.83 29.72
CA ALA A 10 -19.31 4.75 30.59
C ALA A 10 -19.55 5.25 32.02
N GLY A 11 -20.73 5.01 32.58
CA GLY A 11 -21.07 5.37 33.95
C GLY A 11 -20.15 4.66 34.97
N PRO A 12 -20.24 5.02 36.29
CA PRO A 12 -19.29 4.51 37.30
C PRO A 12 -19.15 3.00 37.35
N ARG A 13 -20.25 2.27 37.14
CA ARG A 13 -20.27 0.79 37.09
C ARG A 13 -19.64 0.28 35.80
N GLY A 14 -19.83 0.97 34.69
CA GLY A 14 -19.22 0.65 33.40
C GLY A 14 -17.71 0.85 33.44
N ARG A 15 -17.23 1.96 33.97
CA ARG A 15 -15.79 2.25 34.15
C ARG A 15 -15.10 1.19 35.01
N ARG A 16 -15.73 0.75 36.12
CA ARG A 16 -15.19 -0.33 36.98
C ARG A 16 -15.09 -1.66 36.21
N ARG A 17 -16.11 -2.02 35.42
CA ARG A 17 -16.07 -3.24 34.59
C ARG A 17 -14.99 -3.17 33.52
N ILE A 18 -14.85 -2.04 32.86
CA ILE A 18 -13.79 -1.80 31.85
C ILE A 18 -12.42 -1.91 32.52
N LEU A 19 -12.23 -1.28 33.67
CA LEU A 19 -10.96 -1.33 34.39
C LEU A 19 -10.59 -2.75 34.82
N ILE A 20 -11.54 -3.48 35.39
CA ILE A 20 -11.32 -4.90 35.77
C ILE A 20 -11.03 -5.74 34.53
N GLY A 21 -11.82 -5.60 33.46
CA GLY A 21 -11.58 -6.31 32.21
C GLY A 21 -10.22 -5.98 31.58
N SER A 22 -9.80 -4.71 31.60
CA SER A 22 -8.47 -4.30 31.12
C SER A 22 -7.34 -4.87 31.97
N LEU A 23 -7.49 -4.88 33.31
CA LEU A 23 -6.49 -5.47 34.20
C LEU A 23 -6.36 -6.97 33.98
N VAL A 24 -7.50 -7.70 33.86
CA VAL A 24 -7.49 -9.13 33.53
C VAL A 24 -6.85 -9.39 32.17
N ALA A 25 -7.18 -8.61 31.17
CA ALA A 25 -6.59 -8.73 29.83
C ALA A 25 -5.06 -8.48 29.85
N VAL A 26 -4.61 -7.44 30.55
CA VAL A 26 -3.18 -7.16 30.72
C VAL A 26 -2.48 -8.29 31.48
N ALA A 27 -3.09 -8.81 32.53
CA ALA A 27 -2.54 -9.93 33.32
C ALA A 27 -2.41 -11.20 32.45
N LEU A 28 -3.42 -11.50 31.62
CA LEU A 28 -3.38 -12.65 30.71
C LEU A 28 -2.29 -12.49 29.64
N VAL A 29 -2.18 -11.30 29.04
CA VAL A 29 -1.12 -10.99 28.07
C VAL A 29 0.25 -11.10 28.73
N ALA A 30 0.43 -10.54 29.93
CA ALA A 30 1.68 -10.64 30.68
C ALA A 30 2.05 -12.10 31.01
N LEU A 31 1.07 -12.92 31.40
CA LEU A 31 1.28 -14.33 31.66
C LEU A 31 1.70 -15.09 30.40
N VAL A 32 1.03 -14.86 29.26
CA VAL A 32 1.36 -15.51 27.99
C VAL A 32 2.75 -15.09 27.51
N VAL A 33 3.06 -13.79 27.57
CA VAL A 33 4.37 -13.27 27.18
C VAL A 33 5.46 -13.79 28.12
N GLY A 34 5.19 -13.79 29.46
CA GLY A 34 6.12 -14.33 30.45
C GLY A 34 6.41 -15.81 30.22
N ALA A 35 5.38 -16.61 29.98
CA ALA A 35 5.53 -18.04 29.66
C ALA A 35 6.31 -18.28 28.37
N ALA A 36 6.04 -17.47 27.32
CA ALA A 36 6.77 -17.53 26.06
C ALA A 36 8.26 -17.18 26.26
N VAL A 37 8.56 -16.08 26.98
CA VAL A 37 9.93 -15.67 27.28
C VAL A 37 10.66 -16.73 28.13
N ALA A 38 10.01 -17.26 29.16
CA ALA A 38 10.58 -18.32 29.97
C ALA A 38 10.88 -19.58 29.15
N ARG A 39 9.99 -19.96 28.23
CA ARG A 39 10.22 -21.10 27.32
C ARG A 39 11.36 -20.83 26.34
N LEU A 40 11.46 -19.62 25.79
CA LEU A 40 12.55 -19.21 24.92
C LEU A 40 13.89 -19.21 25.69
N ALA A 41 13.91 -18.72 26.93
CA ALA A 41 15.09 -18.75 27.78
C ALA A 41 15.55 -20.17 28.09
N ALA A 42 14.60 -21.05 28.45
CA ALA A 42 14.89 -22.45 28.72
C ALA A 42 15.44 -23.21 27.51
N ASN A 43 15.08 -22.78 26.29
CA ASN A 43 15.62 -23.30 25.04
C ASN A 43 16.91 -22.60 24.57
N GLY A 44 17.54 -21.78 25.43
CA GLY A 44 18.78 -21.07 25.13
C GLY A 44 18.65 -19.97 24.08
N ALA A 45 17.43 -19.46 23.83
CA ALA A 45 17.22 -18.42 22.80
C ALA A 45 17.99 -17.12 23.10
N PHE A 46 18.30 -16.85 24.35
CA PHE A 46 19.01 -15.65 24.82
C PHE A 46 20.50 -15.88 25.05
N GLU A 47 21.04 -17.06 24.73
CA GLU A 47 22.48 -17.31 24.83
C GLU A 47 23.27 -16.41 23.89
N ALA A 48 24.26 -15.71 24.42
CA ALA A 48 25.06 -14.76 23.65
C ALA A 48 25.72 -15.38 22.41
N GLU A 49 26.00 -16.67 22.45
CA GLU A 49 26.63 -17.43 21.38
C GLU A 49 25.74 -17.48 20.11
N ARG A 50 24.42 -17.64 20.30
CA ARG A 50 23.45 -17.61 19.19
C ARG A 50 23.35 -16.23 18.52
N TRP A 51 23.55 -15.17 19.27
CA TRP A 51 23.50 -13.79 18.79
C TRP A 51 24.83 -13.31 18.19
N ARG A 52 25.95 -14.00 18.50
CA ARG A 52 27.24 -13.72 17.86
C ARG A 52 27.22 -13.81 16.34
N VAL A 53 26.35 -14.67 15.79
CA VAL A 53 26.18 -14.79 14.33
C VAL A 53 25.83 -13.43 13.71
N LEU A 54 25.04 -12.60 14.39
CA LEU A 54 24.68 -11.25 13.91
C LEU A 54 25.85 -10.28 13.83
N THR A 55 26.93 -10.53 14.57
CA THR A 55 28.16 -9.71 14.54
C THR A 55 29.16 -10.18 13.48
N GLN A 56 28.92 -11.31 12.84
CA GLN A 56 29.80 -11.82 11.77
C GLN A 56 29.69 -10.92 10.53
N GLY A 57 30.82 -10.49 10.01
CA GLY A 57 30.90 -9.58 8.88
C GLY A 57 30.25 -10.13 7.59
N ASP A 58 30.23 -11.45 7.41
CA ASP A 58 29.60 -12.10 6.25
C ASP A 58 28.09 -11.99 6.32
N LEU A 59 27.49 -12.25 7.50
CA LEU A 59 26.06 -12.09 7.69
C LEU A 59 25.63 -10.62 7.56
N GLN A 60 26.38 -9.69 8.13
CA GLN A 60 26.11 -8.26 7.99
C GLN A 60 26.16 -7.81 6.53
N ARG A 61 27.14 -8.30 5.76
CA ARG A 61 27.23 -8.06 4.31
C ARG A 61 26.07 -8.64 3.56
N LEU A 62 25.63 -9.86 3.91
CA LEU A 62 24.45 -10.50 3.31
C LEU A 62 23.19 -9.71 3.59
N LEU A 63 22.95 -9.34 4.84
CA LEU A 63 21.81 -8.53 5.25
C LEU A 63 21.82 -7.15 4.57
N GLY A 64 22.97 -6.50 4.51
CA GLY A 64 23.14 -5.22 3.83
C GLY A 64 22.83 -5.30 2.32
N ARG A 65 23.31 -6.35 1.65
CA ARG A 65 23.00 -6.60 0.23
C ARG A 65 21.52 -6.89 0.02
N GLY A 66 20.90 -7.71 0.90
CA GLY A 66 19.48 -8.02 0.86
C GLY A 66 18.63 -6.76 1.05
N LEU A 67 18.95 -5.94 2.06
CA LEU A 67 18.27 -4.67 2.30
C LEU A 67 18.40 -3.72 1.10
N ALA A 68 19.61 -3.59 0.56
CA ALA A 68 19.83 -2.76 -0.62
C ALA A 68 19.04 -3.25 -1.85
N ALA A 69 18.97 -4.55 -2.06
CA ALA A 69 18.17 -5.15 -3.14
C ALA A 69 16.68 -4.87 -2.95
N THR A 70 16.16 -5.05 -1.74
CA THR A 70 14.77 -4.76 -1.38
C THR A 70 14.42 -3.29 -1.62
N LEU A 71 15.25 -2.37 -1.13
CA LEU A 71 15.03 -0.93 -1.30
C LEU A 71 15.09 -0.53 -2.78
N ARG A 72 16.03 -1.06 -3.55
CA ARG A 72 16.12 -0.79 -5.00
C ARG A 72 14.88 -1.28 -5.73
N ALA A 73 14.42 -2.50 -5.43
CA ALA A 73 13.22 -3.06 -6.05
C ALA A 73 11.98 -2.23 -5.69
N ALA A 74 11.81 -1.88 -4.42
CA ALA A 74 10.68 -1.08 -3.95
C ALA A 74 10.66 0.32 -4.59
N LEU A 75 11.78 1.04 -4.58
CA LEU A 75 11.88 2.37 -5.17
C LEU A 75 11.62 2.34 -6.68
N LEU A 76 12.21 1.38 -7.40
CA LEU A 76 11.99 1.24 -8.84
C LEU A 76 10.54 0.92 -9.16
N ALA A 77 9.96 -0.07 -8.46
CA ALA A 77 8.56 -0.44 -8.63
C ALA A 77 7.61 0.73 -8.30
N MET A 78 7.90 1.51 -7.25
CA MET A 78 7.12 2.68 -6.86
C MET A 78 7.12 3.75 -7.97
N VAL A 79 8.28 4.08 -8.52
CA VAL A 79 8.40 5.07 -9.62
C VAL A 79 7.64 4.59 -10.85
N LEU A 80 7.83 3.33 -11.23
CA LEU A 80 7.11 2.73 -12.37
C LEU A 80 5.60 2.68 -12.14
N ALA A 81 5.17 2.27 -10.94
CA ALA A 81 3.75 2.21 -10.58
C ALA A 81 3.08 3.59 -10.58
N MET A 82 3.78 4.62 -10.10
CA MET A 82 3.28 6.01 -10.16
C MET A 82 3.14 6.49 -11.61
N ALA A 83 4.13 6.24 -12.46
CA ALA A 83 4.09 6.62 -13.86
C ALA A 83 2.97 5.90 -14.63
N VAL A 84 2.92 4.57 -14.53
CA VAL A 84 1.91 3.75 -15.21
C VAL A 84 0.52 4.02 -14.63
N GLY A 85 0.37 4.13 -13.31
CA GLY A 85 -0.89 4.46 -12.64
C GLY A 85 -1.42 5.84 -13.06
N GLY A 86 -0.54 6.83 -13.19
CA GLY A 86 -0.90 8.15 -13.72
C GLY A 86 -1.43 8.09 -15.15
N LEU A 87 -0.76 7.32 -16.03
CA LEU A 87 -1.22 7.09 -17.41
C LEU A 87 -2.56 6.37 -17.46
N LEU A 88 -2.75 5.34 -16.62
CA LEU A 88 -4.02 4.61 -16.51
C LEU A 88 -5.16 5.51 -16.04
N ALA A 89 -4.92 6.39 -15.06
CA ALA A 89 -5.92 7.34 -14.59
C ALA A 89 -6.35 8.31 -15.71
N VAL A 90 -5.39 8.88 -16.45
CA VAL A 90 -5.68 9.77 -17.58
C VAL A 90 -6.44 9.03 -18.68
N ALA A 91 -6.03 7.80 -19.01
CA ALA A 91 -6.71 6.97 -20.00
C ALA A 91 -8.17 6.67 -19.59
N ARG A 92 -8.41 6.31 -18.33
CA ARG A 92 -9.76 6.03 -17.78
C ARG A 92 -10.66 7.27 -17.70
N LEU A 93 -10.09 8.45 -17.55
CA LEU A 93 -10.81 9.73 -17.58
C LEU A 93 -11.07 10.22 -19.01
N SER A 94 -10.53 9.56 -20.02
CA SER A 94 -10.72 9.91 -21.42
C SER A 94 -12.17 9.67 -21.87
N ARG A 95 -12.70 10.54 -22.76
CA ARG A 95 -13.97 10.28 -23.43
C ARG A 95 -13.87 9.21 -24.53
N ARG A 96 -12.66 8.88 -24.97
CA ARG A 96 -12.41 7.89 -26.01
C ARG A 96 -12.49 6.48 -25.41
N ARG A 97 -13.51 5.72 -25.76
CA ARG A 97 -13.75 4.37 -25.23
C ARG A 97 -12.57 3.42 -25.50
N TRP A 98 -11.90 3.56 -26.63
CA TRP A 98 -10.75 2.72 -26.99
C TRP A 98 -9.52 2.94 -26.06
N LEU A 99 -9.44 4.05 -25.33
CA LEU A 99 -8.45 4.28 -24.26
C LEU A 99 -8.98 3.86 -22.90
N ALA A 100 -10.22 4.21 -22.58
CA ALA A 100 -10.79 4.01 -21.28
C ALA A 100 -11.06 2.53 -20.97
N MET A 101 -11.53 1.75 -21.96
CA MET A 101 -11.87 0.33 -21.76
C MET A 101 -10.64 -0.54 -21.43
N PRO A 102 -9.53 -0.53 -22.22
CA PRO A 102 -8.36 -1.34 -21.88
C PRO A 102 -7.70 -0.89 -20.57
N ALA A 103 -7.67 0.41 -20.28
CA ALA A 103 -7.17 0.91 -19.01
C ALA A 103 -8.06 0.47 -17.83
N GLY A 104 -9.38 0.38 -18.04
CA GLY A 104 -10.31 -0.18 -17.07
C GLY A 104 -10.05 -1.66 -16.83
N ALA A 105 -9.99 -2.44 -17.91
CA ALA A 105 -9.72 -3.88 -17.83
C ALA A 105 -8.37 -4.19 -17.14
N TRP A 106 -7.33 -3.40 -17.42
CA TRP A 106 -6.05 -3.48 -16.73
C TRP A 106 -6.21 -3.31 -15.22
N VAL A 107 -6.86 -2.24 -14.82
CA VAL A 107 -7.05 -1.93 -13.39
C VAL A 107 -7.87 -3.01 -12.68
N GLU A 108 -8.96 -3.48 -13.29
CA GLU A 108 -9.80 -4.53 -12.71
C GLU A 108 -9.06 -5.86 -12.60
N LEU A 109 -8.31 -6.25 -13.64
CA LEU A 109 -7.51 -7.47 -13.64
C LEU A 109 -6.46 -7.47 -12.53
N PHE A 110 -5.58 -6.47 -12.51
CA PHE A 110 -4.44 -6.48 -11.59
C PHE A 110 -4.79 -6.14 -10.15
N ARG A 111 -5.87 -5.41 -9.88
CA ARG A 111 -6.40 -5.25 -8.52
C ARG A 111 -7.14 -6.48 -8.00
N GLY A 112 -7.70 -7.29 -8.89
CA GLY A 112 -8.40 -8.52 -8.53
C GLY A 112 -7.47 -9.69 -8.16
N LEU A 113 -6.19 -9.61 -8.53
CA LEU A 113 -5.22 -10.66 -8.26
C LEU A 113 -4.49 -10.41 -6.93
N PRO A 114 -4.32 -11.42 -6.06
CA PRO A 114 -3.42 -11.31 -4.91
C PRO A 114 -1.99 -11.01 -5.38
N LEU A 115 -1.37 -9.96 -4.81
CA LEU A 115 -0.03 -9.50 -5.19
C LEU A 115 1.00 -10.64 -5.18
N LEU A 116 1.01 -11.46 -4.12
CA LEU A 116 1.94 -12.57 -3.99
C LEU A 116 1.79 -13.60 -5.13
N LEU A 117 0.54 -13.92 -5.50
CA LEU A 117 0.27 -14.83 -6.60
C LEU A 117 0.74 -14.25 -7.94
N LEU A 118 0.57 -12.96 -8.16
CA LEU A 118 1.05 -12.29 -9.36
C LEU A 118 2.58 -12.35 -9.47
N ILE A 119 3.29 -12.09 -8.37
CA ILE A 119 4.76 -12.19 -8.33
C ILE A 119 5.21 -13.62 -8.59
N LEU A 120 4.58 -14.62 -7.94
CA LEU A 120 4.89 -16.04 -8.16
C LEU A 120 4.60 -16.47 -9.60
N PHE A 121 3.49 -16.00 -10.17
CA PHE A 121 3.15 -16.30 -11.56
C PHE A 121 4.21 -15.76 -12.54
N ILE A 122 4.72 -14.55 -12.31
CA ILE A 122 5.80 -13.97 -13.12
C ILE A 122 7.10 -14.77 -12.89
N PHE A 123 7.43 -15.06 -11.63
CA PHE A 123 8.70 -15.71 -11.27
C PHE A 123 8.79 -17.18 -11.70
N LEU A 124 7.68 -17.92 -11.63
CA LEU A 124 7.64 -19.35 -11.97
C LEU A 124 7.03 -19.59 -13.36
N GLY A 125 6.02 -18.84 -13.74
CA GLY A 125 5.26 -19.05 -14.97
C GLY A 125 6.03 -18.61 -16.22
N LEU A 126 6.73 -17.47 -16.19
CA LEU A 126 7.49 -17.01 -17.36
C LEU A 126 8.65 -17.96 -17.72
N PRO A 127 9.47 -18.45 -16.76
CA PRO A 127 10.47 -19.46 -17.07
C PRO A 127 9.88 -20.75 -17.61
N ALA A 128 8.74 -21.20 -17.12
CA ALA A 128 8.04 -22.37 -17.66
C ALA A 128 7.58 -22.17 -19.12
N ALA A 129 7.34 -20.92 -19.53
CA ALA A 129 7.05 -20.53 -20.90
C ALA A 129 8.31 -20.22 -21.75
N GLY A 130 9.51 -20.47 -21.23
CA GLY A 130 10.79 -20.24 -21.91
C GLY A 130 11.37 -18.81 -21.78
N VAL A 131 10.76 -17.94 -20.96
CA VAL A 131 11.24 -16.57 -20.74
C VAL A 131 11.98 -16.48 -19.41
N THR A 132 13.30 -16.36 -19.44
CA THR A 132 14.12 -16.23 -18.23
C THR A 132 13.96 -14.86 -17.60
N VAL A 133 13.52 -14.80 -16.34
CA VAL A 133 13.37 -13.56 -15.57
C VAL A 133 14.09 -13.70 -14.23
N SER A 134 14.94 -12.73 -13.88
CA SER A 134 15.58 -12.75 -12.58
C SER A 134 14.57 -12.43 -11.46
N THR A 135 14.81 -12.94 -10.26
CA THR A 135 13.98 -12.69 -9.06
C THR A 135 13.73 -11.20 -8.85
N PHE A 136 14.74 -10.37 -9.06
CA PHE A 136 14.63 -8.92 -8.95
C PHE A 136 13.59 -8.34 -9.92
N TRP A 137 13.66 -8.70 -11.20
CA TRP A 137 12.73 -8.19 -12.20
C TRP A 137 11.33 -8.78 -12.07
N ALA A 138 11.20 -10.04 -11.64
CA ALA A 138 9.89 -10.63 -11.33
C ALA A 138 9.19 -9.87 -10.19
N LEU A 139 9.94 -9.52 -9.13
CA LEU A 139 9.44 -8.71 -8.01
C LEU A 139 9.04 -7.30 -8.48
N VAL A 140 9.93 -6.60 -9.20
CA VAL A 140 9.66 -5.24 -9.71
C VAL A 140 8.43 -5.24 -10.62
N ALA A 141 8.32 -6.22 -11.53
CA ALA A 141 7.19 -6.31 -12.45
C ALA A 141 5.87 -6.57 -11.71
N GLY A 142 5.84 -7.53 -10.79
CA GLY A 142 4.64 -7.83 -10.00
C GLY A 142 4.18 -6.66 -9.16
N LEU A 143 5.10 -6.01 -8.46
CA LEU A 143 4.82 -4.79 -7.69
C LEU A 143 4.32 -3.65 -8.58
N THR A 144 4.94 -3.46 -9.75
CA THR A 144 4.54 -2.40 -10.69
C THR A 144 3.15 -2.64 -11.25
N LEU A 145 2.85 -3.86 -11.71
CA LEU A 145 1.55 -4.21 -12.28
C LEU A 145 0.43 -3.99 -11.28
N TYR A 146 0.58 -4.54 -10.07
CA TYR A 146 -0.41 -4.40 -9.00
C TYR A 146 -0.58 -2.96 -8.56
N ASN A 147 0.52 -2.30 -8.15
CA ASN A 147 0.45 -0.95 -7.60
C ASN A 147 0.05 0.09 -8.65
N SER A 148 0.39 -0.08 -9.93
CA SER A 148 -0.08 0.82 -10.98
C SER A 148 -1.59 0.82 -11.12
N ALA A 149 -2.23 -0.34 -10.95
CA ALA A 149 -3.67 -0.47 -11.00
C ALA A 149 -4.33 0.21 -9.78
N VAL A 150 -3.79 0.01 -8.57
CA VAL A 150 -4.31 0.65 -7.35
C VAL A 150 -4.10 2.17 -7.38
N ILE A 151 -2.91 2.63 -7.71
CA ILE A 151 -2.55 4.06 -7.81
C ILE A 151 -3.38 4.75 -8.91
N GLY A 152 -3.58 4.08 -10.04
CA GLY A 152 -4.41 4.59 -11.13
C GLY A 152 -5.85 4.84 -10.67
N GLU A 153 -6.40 3.97 -9.84
CA GLU A 153 -7.73 4.16 -9.27
C GLU A 153 -7.76 5.27 -8.21
N ILE A 154 -6.73 5.36 -7.37
CA ILE A 154 -6.59 6.47 -6.39
C ILE A 154 -6.58 7.81 -7.13
N PHE A 155 -5.80 7.94 -8.20
CA PHE A 155 -5.75 9.16 -9.02
C PHE A 155 -7.10 9.47 -9.66
N ARG A 156 -7.75 8.48 -10.27
CA ARG A 156 -9.08 8.65 -10.86
C ARG A 156 -10.12 9.08 -9.83
N ALA A 157 -10.19 8.40 -8.70
CA ALA A 157 -11.10 8.72 -7.62
C ALA A 157 -10.84 10.11 -7.02
N GLY A 158 -9.57 10.48 -6.84
CA GLY A 158 -9.18 11.80 -6.35
C GLY A 158 -9.65 12.93 -7.26
N ILE A 159 -9.54 12.77 -8.58
CA ILE A 159 -10.03 13.76 -9.54
C ILE A 159 -11.56 13.83 -9.54
N LEU A 160 -12.24 12.68 -9.50
CA LEU A 160 -13.71 12.61 -9.51
C LEU A 160 -14.34 13.07 -8.19
N SER A 161 -13.59 13.09 -7.09
CA SER A 161 -14.08 13.59 -5.79
C SER A 161 -14.20 15.12 -5.73
N LEU A 162 -13.67 15.84 -6.72
CA LEU A 162 -13.74 17.30 -6.76
C LEU A 162 -15.16 17.76 -7.12
N PRO A 163 -15.64 18.87 -6.52
CA PRO A 163 -16.94 19.44 -6.84
C PRO A 163 -17.04 19.77 -8.35
N LYS A 164 -18.17 19.43 -8.97
CA LYS A 164 -18.43 19.70 -10.40
C LYS A 164 -18.29 21.17 -10.75
N GLY A 165 -18.63 22.07 -9.83
CA GLY A 165 -18.50 23.51 -9.99
C GLY A 165 -17.08 23.99 -10.34
N GLN A 166 -16.03 23.26 -9.91
CA GLN A 166 -14.65 23.57 -10.33
C GLN A 166 -14.45 23.40 -11.84
N THR A 167 -15.05 22.36 -12.39
CA THR A 167 -14.99 22.10 -13.86
C THR A 167 -15.86 23.10 -14.62
N GLU A 168 -17.05 23.41 -14.11
CA GLU A 168 -17.98 24.35 -14.71
C GLU A 168 -17.40 25.78 -14.73
N ALA A 169 -16.85 26.25 -13.61
CA ALA A 169 -16.15 27.53 -13.53
C ALA A 169 -14.96 27.62 -14.49
N ALA A 170 -14.16 26.56 -14.61
CA ALA A 170 -13.05 26.52 -15.53
C ALA A 170 -13.51 26.64 -17.00
N TYR A 171 -14.61 25.99 -17.37
CA TYR A 171 -15.17 26.09 -18.71
C TYR A 171 -15.79 27.47 -18.99
N SER A 172 -16.39 28.12 -17.98
CA SER A 172 -16.98 29.47 -18.10
C SER A 172 -15.94 30.54 -18.44
N ILE A 173 -14.68 30.35 -18.02
CA ILE A 173 -13.56 31.22 -18.39
C ILE A 173 -12.81 30.75 -19.66
N GLY A 174 -13.39 29.81 -20.43
CA GLY A 174 -12.87 29.38 -21.72
C GLY A 174 -11.76 28.33 -21.66
N LEU A 175 -11.48 27.72 -20.52
CA LEU A 175 -10.47 26.65 -20.44
C LEU A 175 -10.94 25.40 -21.18
N ARG A 176 -10.06 24.82 -21.99
CA ARG A 176 -10.29 23.51 -22.61
C ARG A 176 -10.13 22.40 -21.56
N ARG A 177 -10.75 21.24 -21.81
CA ARG A 177 -10.72 20.10 -20.88
C ARG A 177 -9.32 19.72 -20.36
N GLY A 178 -8.31 19.67 -21.25
CA GLY A 178 -6.93 19.39 -20.86
C GLY A 178 -6.32 20.46 -19.95
N GLN A 179 -6.64 21.72 -20.21
CA GLN A 179 -6.21 22.85 -19.38
C GLN A 179 -6.91 22.83 -18.03
N THR A 180 -8.22 22.58 -18.01
CA THR A 180 -9.00 22.40 -16.77
C THR A 180 -8.42 21.27 -15.91
N LEU A 181 -8.15 20.11 -16.52
CA LEU A 181 -7.56 18.98 -15.81
C LEU A 181 -6.19 19.35 -15.22
N ARG A 182 -5.29 19.91 -16.03
CA ARG A 182 -3.91 20.19 -15.62
C ARG A 182 -3.78 21.36 -14.66
N LEU A 183 -4.51 22.45 -14.89
CA LEU A 183 -4.34 23.70 -14.15
C LEU A 183 -5.22 23.81 -12.91
N ILE A 184 -6.39 23.16 -12.91
CA ILE A 184 -7.39 23.32 -11.85
C ILE A 184 -7.58 22.01 -11.07
N LEU A 185 -7.87 20.90 -11.76
CA LEU A 185 -8.30 19.67 -11.10
C LEU A 185 -7.13 18.88 -10.50
N ILE A 186 -6.03 18.67 -11.25
CA ILE A 186 -4.89 17.88 -10.76
C ILE A 186 -4.26 18.49 -9.49
N PRO A 187 -3.96 19.80 -9.40
CA PRO A 187 -3.38 20.38 -8.20
C PRO A 187 -4.27 20.22 -6.96
N GLN A 188 -5.59 20.32 -7.12
CA GLN A 188 -6.55 20.13 -6.03
C GLN A 188 -6.69 18.65 -5.67
N ALA A 189 -6.76 17.77 -6.67
CA ALA A 189 -6.88 16.33 -6.47
C ALA A 189 -5.67 15.74 -5.74
N ILE A 190 -4.44 16.18 -6.07
CA ILE A 190 -3.21 15.73 -5.39
C ILE A 190 -3.34 15.87 -3.88
N ARG A 191 -3.79 17.02 -3.39
CA ARG A 191 -3.97 17.26 -1.95
C ARG A 191 -4.97 16.30 -1.30
N ARG A 192 -6.01 15.89 -2.04
CA ARG A 192 -7.05 14.96 -1.54
C ARG A 192 -6.59 13.50 -1.57
N MET A 193 -5.81 13.12 -2.57
CA MET A 193 -5.36 11.73 -2.71
C MET A 193 -4.05 11.43 -1.97
N LEU A 194 -3.32 12.46 -1.52
CA LEU A 194 -2.03 12.31 -0.85
C LEU A 194 -2.06 11.33 0.33
N PRO A 195 -3.06 11.37 1.26
CA PRO A 195 -3.13 10.40 2.35
C PRO A 195 -3.26 8.95 1.86
N ALA A 196 -4.10 8.72 0.83
CA ALA A 196 -4.29 7.39 0.26
C ALA A 196 -3.04 6.89 -0.48
N LEU A 197 -2.32 7.80 -1.19
CA LEU A 197 -1.05 7.47 -1.83
C LEU A 197 0.03 7.11 -0.82
N ILE A 198 0.17 7.89 0.26
CA ILE A 198 1.13 7.59 1.34
C ILE A 198 0.80 6.24 1.95
N SER A 199 -0.46 5.97 2.28
CA SER A 199 -0.88 4.67 2.81
C SER A 199 -0.51 3.52 1.86
N GLN A 200 -0.76 3.69 0.55
CA GLN A 200 -0.44 2.66 -0.45
C GLN A 200 1.06 2.43 -0.63
N LEU A 201 1.89 3.45 -0.46
CA LEU A 201 3.35 3.33 -0.62
C LEU A 201 4.04 2.71 0.60
N VAL A 202 3.37 2.69 1.76
CA VAL A 202 3.89 2.11 3.02
C VAL A 202 3.41 0.67 3.23
N THR A 203 2.36 0.25 2.51
CA THR A 203 1.82 -1.11 2.56
C THR A 203 2.52 -2.01 1.58
#